data_55d5275ffd0168e155d56b372c5811db
#
_entry.id   55d5275ffd0168e155d56b372c5811db
#
_cell.length_a   1.000
_cell.length_b   1.000
_cell.length_c   1.000
_cell.angle_alpha   90.00
_cell.angle_beta   90.00
_cell.angle_gamma   90.00
#
_symmetry.space_group_name_H-M   'P 1'
#
loop_
_entity.id
_entity.type
_entity.pdbx_description
1 polymer ?
#
loop_
_entity_poly.entity_id
_entity_poly.type
_entity_poly.pdbx_seq_one_letter_code
_entity_poly.pdbx_strand_id
1 'polypeptide(L)' 'MYLTVNKYNEMGIRAYQAKGFETIESVETDIGRGFIMDDYVMEKRIDLSA' A
#
# COMPACT_ATOMS: atom_id res chain seq x y z
N MET A 1 4.28 5.69 -9.78
CA MET A 1 3.60 6.38 -8.66
C MET A 1 3.47 5.43 -7.48
N TYR A 2 3.98 5.85 -6.35
CA TYR A 2 3.97 5.06 -5.13
C TYR A 2 3.05 5.71 -4.10
N LEU A 3 2.42 4.89 -3.29
CA LEU A 3 1.71 5.36 -2.11
C LEU A 3 1.82 4.33 -1.00
N THR A 4 1.55 4.76 0.21
CA THR A 4 1.45 3.86 1.35
C THR A 4 0.01 3.86 1.86
N VAL A 5 -0.46 2.70 2.27
CA VAL A 5 -1.79 2.56 2.83
C VAL A 5 -1.73 1.62 4.02
N ASN A 6 -2.45 1.96 5.07
CA ASN A 6 -2.50 1.12 6.27
C ASN A 6 -3.17 -0.22 5.95
N LYS A 7 -2.61 -1.30 6.47
CA LYS A 7 -3.13 -2.65 6.24
C LYS A 7 -4.57 -2.85 6.70
N TYR A 8 -5.00 -2.09 7.68
CA TYR A 8 -6.36 -2.16 8.19
C TYR A 8 -7.36 -1.36 7.35
N ASN A 9 -6.88 -0.57 6.41
CA ASN A 9 -7.73 0.22 5.53
C ASN A 9 -8.13 -0.60 4.30
N GLU A 10 -8.98 -1.60 4.50
CA GLU A 10 -9.40 -2.50 3.43
C GLU A 10 -10.10 -1.78 2.28
N MET A 11 -10.92 -0.80 2.60
CA MET A 11 -11.64 -0.02 1.58
C MET A 11 -10.66 0.77 0.71
N GLY A 12 -9.65 1.38 1.33
CA GLY A 12 -8.61 2.09 0.60
C GLY A 12 -7.80 1.16 -0.30
N ILE A 13 -7.41 0.01 0.22
CA ILE A 13 -6.66 -0.99 -0.55
C ILE A 13 -7.46 -1.44 -1.77
N ARG A 14 -8.73 -1.76 -1.60
CA ARG A 14 -9.61 -2.17 -2.71
C ARG A 14 -9.77 -1.07 -3.74
N ALA A 15 -9.94 0.17 -3.28
CA ALA A 15 -10.09 1.31 -4.17
C ALA A 15 -8.83 1.51 -5.03
N TYR A 16 -7.65 1.38 -4.42
CA TYR A 16 -6.39 1.52 -5.16
C TYR A 16 -6.17 0.35 -6.11
N GLN A 17 -6.49 -0.87 -5.68
CA GLN A 17 -6.39 -2.03 -6.57
C GLN A 17 -7.30 -1.87 -7.79
N ALA A 18 -8.49 -1.34 -7.60
CA ALA A 18 -9.41 -1.07 -8.70
C ALA A 18 -8.88 -0.03 -9.68
N LYS A 19 -8.00 0.85 -9.22
CA LYS A 19 -7.33 1.86 -10.06
C LYS A 19 -6.04 1.35 -10.70
N GLY A 20 -5.67 0.10 -10.44
CA GLY A 20 -4.48 -0.50 -11.04
C GLY A 20 -3.24 -0.46 -10.15
N PHE A 21 -3.38 -0.11 -8.89
CA PHE A 21 -2.26 -0.20 -7.95
C PHE A 21 -2.03 -1.64 -7.51
N GLU A 22 -0.78 -2.00 -7.33
CA GLU A 22 -0.37 -3.30 -6.84
C GLU A 22 0.42 -3.15 -5.55
N THR A 23 0.19 -4.04 -4.60
CA THR A 23 0.99 -4.08 -3.39
C THR A 23 2.34 -4.71 -3.71
N ILE A 24 3.41 -3.92 -3.59
CA ILE A 24 4.76 -4.36 -3.90
C ILE A 24 5.59 -4.65 -2.67
N GLU A 25 5.19 -4.12 -1.53
CA GLU A 25 5.94 -4.30 -0.29
C GLU A 25 5.00 -4.17 0.90
N SER A 26 5.29 -4.90 1.96
CA SER A 26 4.63 -4.71 3.23
C SER A 26 5.66 -4.23 4.25
N VAL A 27 5.35 -3.14 4.91
CA VAL A 27 6.24 -2.52 5.89
C VAL A 27 5.64 -2.71 7.28
N GLU A 28 6.43 -3.25 8.18
CA GLU A 28 6.09 -3.35 9.58
C GLU A 28 7.14 -2.60 10.38
N THR A 29 6.73 -1.53 11.01
CA THR A 29 7.62 -0.71 11.82
C THR A 29 7.22 -0.81 13.28
N ASP A 30 8.11 -1.36 14.09
CA ASP A 30 7.94 -1.36 15.54
C ASP A 30 8.42 0.00 16.06
N ILE A 31 7.47 0.81 16.52
CA ILE A 31 7.77 2.14 17.06
C ILE A 31 7.98 2.10 18.58
N GLY A 32 8.09 0.92 19.14
CA GLY A 32 8.24 0.74 20.58
C GLY A 32 6.90 0.77 21.31
N ARG A 33 6.91 0.45 22.59
CA ARG A 33 5.72 0.43 23.45
C ARG A 33 4.59 -0.49 22.96
N GLY A 34 4.92 -1.51 22.19
CA GLY A 34 3.95 -2.46 21.69
C GLY A 34 3.09 -1.98 20.52
N PHE A 35 3.45 -0.86 19.93
CA PHE A 35 2.78 -0.37 18.74
C PHE A 35 3.56 -0.79 17.50
N ILE A 36 2.85 -1.35 16.54
CA ILE A 36 3.41 -1.72 15.24
C ILE A 36 2.64 -0.94 14.19
N MET A 37 3.36 -0.21 13.36
CA MET A 37 2.76 0.44 12.19
C MET A 37 2.87 -0.52 11.01
N ASP A 38 1.72 -0.98 10.53
CA ASP A 38 1.63 -1.89 9.39
C ASP A 38 1.12 -1.12 8.17
N ASP A 39 1.96 -0.97 7.18
CA ASP A 39 1.59 -0.30 5.94
C ASP A 39 1.95 -1.15 4.74
N TYR A 40 1.14 -1.05 3.69
CA TYR A 40 1.49 -1.57 2.38
C TYR A 40 2.01 -0.45 1.50
N VAL A 41 3.08 -0.72 0.77
CA VAL A 41 3.54 0.15 -0.30
C VAL A 41 2.90 -0.35 -1.59
N MET A 42 2.17 0.54 -2.25
CA MET A 42 1.49 0.21 -3.50
C MET A 42 2.05 1.06 -4.63
N GLU A 43 2.16 0.47 -5.79
CA GLU A 43 2.65 1.13 -6.99
C GLU A 43 1.66 0.98 -8.13
N LYS A 44 1.43 2.06 -8.82
CA LYS A 44 0.70 2.04 -10.07
C LYS A 44 1.68 2.16 -11.23
N ARG A 45 1.70 1.15 -12.08
CA ARG A 45 2.45 1.22 -13.31
C ARG A 45 1.69 2.03 -14.33
N ILE A 46 2.36 3.00 -14.90
CA ILE A 46 1.84 3.70 -16.05
C ILE A 46 2.35 2.95 -17.26
N ASP A 47 1.47 2.23 -17.92
CA ASP A 47 1.82 1.52 -19.13
C ASP A 47 1.70 2.46 -20.31
N LEU A 48 2.85 2.88 -20.83
CA LEU A 48 2.91 3.77 -21.96
C LEU A 48 2.97 3.03 -23.30
N SER A 49 2.86 1.72 -23.25
CA SER A 49 2.97 0.88 -24.45
C SER A 49 1.66 0.72 -25.20
N ALA A 50 0.79 1.64 -25.04
CA ALA A 50 -0.47 1.58 -25.76
C ALA A 50 -0.28 1.58 -27.27
#